data_0c5fe7b1a6cadb09cc534a614bc488ea
#
_entry.id   0c5fe7b1a6cadb09cc534a614bc488ea
#
_cell.length_a   1.000
_cell.length_b   1.000
_cell.length_c   1.000
_cell.angle_alpha   90.00
_cell.angle_beta   90.00
_cell.angle_gamma   90.00
#
_symmetry.space_group_name_H-M   'P 1'
#
loop_
_entity.id
_entity.type
_entity.pdbx_description
1 polymer ?
#
loop_
_entity_poly.entity_id
_entity_poly.type
_entity_poly.pdbx_seq_one_letter_code
_entity_poly.pdbx_strand_id
1 'polypeptide(L)'
;MKRWHINASLFAGALLLFAGWNDPVSAADKKYTIALIPGLTTDAFYITMHKGAQAAATALGVDLVFQGAPKFDPEQQVPVLNAVIGRKPDAILIAPTDKTQLVSPLKNAAASGISVITVDTFIGNGHYQTGTGDADFPLSYIASDNILGGQIAARALAKAIGEKGKVYVSNVKPNVSTTDQREEGFKLEMKKFPNITVLETQFNDDDANKAAAQFQAVYARNSDLAGVFGANLFSASGAANGVRQSNAQGKVKVVAFDAPQSIVADIKAGNIDIAIAQHPAEIGFYGVVTAYAHLTGQSVPPLIGTGFTVIDKTNVDDPNVKKFIYSD
;
A
#
# COMPACT_ATOMS: atom_id res chain seq x y z
N MET A 1 -33.84 -65.18 -61.18
CA MET A 1 -34.38 -65.24 -59.82
C MET A 1 -33.39 -66.00 -58.97
N LYS A 2 -32.46 -65.34 -58.24
CA LYS A 2 -31.50 -65.97 -57.37
C LYS A 2 -31.76 -65.46 -55.97
N ARG A 3 -32.14 -66.34 -55.11
CA ARG A 3 -32.25 -66.10 -53.65
C ARG A 3 -30.84 -66.09 -53.01
N TRP A 4 -30.50 -65.05 -52.25
CA TRP A 4 -29.31 -65.05 -51.41
C TRP A 4 -29.73 -65.25 -49.96
N HIS A 5 -29.12 -66.28 -49.36
CA HIS A 5 -29.21 -66.59 -47.92
C HIS A 5 -28.18 -65.77 -47.21
N ILE A 6 -28.60 -65.03 -46.20
CA ILE A 6 -27.69 -64.36 -45.30
C ILE A 6 -27.50 -65.19 -44.02
N ASN A 7 -26.28 -65.66 -43.81
CA ASN A 7 -25.90 -66.37 -42.60
C ASN A 7 -25.69 -65.34 -41.44
N ALA A 8 -26.41 -65.56 -40.38
CA ALA A 8 -26.20 -64.84 -39.13
C ALA A 8 -25.05 -65.50 -38.29
N SER A 9 -23.92 -64.88 -38.24
CA SER A 9 -22.82 -65.27 -37.35
C SER A 9 -22.95 -64.55 -36.03
N LEU A 10 -23.12 -65.30 -34.96
CA LEU A 10 -23.08 -64.84 -33.61
C LEU A 10 -21.66 -64.36 -33.24
N PHE A 11 -21.49 -63.08 -32.95
CA PHE A 11 -20.30 -62.55 -32.27
C PHE A 11 -20.63 -62.36 -30.80
N ALA A 12 -20.06 -63.22 -29.94
CA ALA A 12 -20.00 -63.02 -28.51
C ALA A 12 -18.88 -62.03 -28.20
N GLY A 13 -19.23 -60.77 -28.01
CA GLY A 13 -18.29 -59.71 -27.60
C GLY A 13 -18.14 -59.67 -26.09
N ALA A 14 -16.95 -59.89 -25.61
CA ALA A 14 -16.56 -59.79 -24.20
C ALA A 14 -16.77 -58.37 -23.69
N LEU A 15 -17.61 -58.20 -22.65
CA LEU A 15 -17.68 -56.99 -21.82
C LEU A 15 -16.43 -56.89 -20.97
N LEU A 16 -15.46 -56.06 -21.39
CA LEU A 16 -14.40 -55.62 -20.54
C LEU A 16 -14.93 -54.51 -19.62
N LEU A 17 -15.12 -54.86 -18.36
CA LEU A 17 -15.37 -53.92 -17.29
C LEU A 17 -14.15 -53.02 -17.08
N PHE A 18 -14.17 -51.80 -17.62
CA PHE A 18 -13.31 -50.71 -17.16
C PHE A 18 -13.88 -50.17 -15.85
N ALA A 19 -13.66 -50.90 -14.77
CA ALA A 19 -13.76 -50.37 -13.41
C ALA A 19 -12.41 -49.74 -13.02
N GLY A 20 -12.25 -48.49 -13.36
CA GLY A 20 -11.07 -47.68 -13.02
C GLY A 20 -11.45 -46.22 -12.99
N TRP A 21 -12.51 -45.88 -12.27
CA TRP A 21 -12.65 -44.52 -11.78
C TRP A 21 -11.67 -44.41 -10.61
N ASN A 22 -10.50 -43.88 -10.90
CA ASN A 22 -9.70 -43.30 -9.86
C ASN A 22 -10.57 -42.17 -9.29
N ASP A 23 -11.13 -42.37 -8.10
CA ASP A 23 -11.59 -41.27 -7.28
C ASP A 23 -10.45 -40.26 -7.23
N PRO A 24 -10.69 -38.98 -7.55
CA PRO A 24 -9.68 -37.98 -7.32
C PRO A 24 -9.37 -38.09 -5.83
N VAL A 25 -8.14 -38.53 -5.50
CA VAL A 25 -7.62 -38.37 -4.15
C VAL A 25 -7.82 -36.91 -3.84
N SER A 26 -8.82 -36.63 -3.00
CA SER A 26 -8.98 -35.32 -2.39
C SER A 26 -7.66 -35.06 -1.66
N ALA A 27 -6.74 -34.39 -2.33
CA ALA A 27 -5.63 -33.76 -1.65
C ALA A 27 -6.32 -32.89 -0.61
N ALA A 28 -6.21 -33.27 0.65
CA ALA A 28 -6.69 -32.44 1.76
C ALA A 28 -6.16 -31.06 1.46
N ASP A 29 -7.07 -30.08 1.21
CA ASP A 29 -6.69 -28.77 0.74
C ASP A 29 -5.63 -28.20 1.66
N LYS A 30 -4.40 -28.06 1.15
CA LYS A 30 -3.29 -27.57 1.95
C LYS A 30 -3.68 -26.19 2.44
N LYS A 31 -3.85 -26.03 3.73
CA LYS A 31 -4.12 -24.74 4.33
C LYS A 31 -2.84 -23.90 4.34
N TYR A 32 -2.80 -22.85 3.56
CA TYR A 32 -1.66 -21.95 3.47
C TYR A 32 -1.65 -20.97 4.65
N THR A 33 -0.45 -20.60 5.09
CA THR A 33 -0.21 -19.56 6.08
C THR A 33 0.47 -18.36 5.40
N ILE A 34 -0.17 -17.20 5.45
CA ILE A 34 0.36 -15.94 4.93
C ILE A 34 0.61 -14.99 6.10
N ALA A 35 1.80 -14.43 6.18
CA ALA A 35 2.12 -13.42 7.18
C ALA A 35 2.07 -12.02 6.56
N LEU A 36 1.36 -11.09 7.21
CA LEU A 36 1.34 -9.67 6.87
C LEU A 36 2.17 -8.89 7.91
N ILE A 37 3.25 -8.26 7.45
CA ILE A 37 4.16 -7.44 8.26
C ILE A 37 3.98 -5.97 7.84
N PRO A 38 3.23 -5.16 8.61
CA PRO A 38 3.06 -3.73 8.32
C PRO A 38 4.34 -2.92 8.59
N GLY A 39 4.37 -1.68 8.13
CA GLY A 39 5.41 -0.72 8.51
C GLY A 39 5.41 -0.39 10.00
N LEU A 40 4.20 -0.23 10.57
CA LEU A 40 3.97 -0.17 12.03
C LEU A 40 2.54 -0.62 12.35
N THR A 41 2.30 -0.99 13.61
CA THR A 41 1.04 -1.64 14.02
C THR A 41 -0.07 -0.67 14.43
N THR A 42 0.25 0.59 14.69
CA THR A 42 -0.67 1.59 15.27
C THR A 42 -1.25 2.57 14.25
N ASP A 43 -0.82 2.50 12.99
CA ASP A 43 -1.33 3.37 11.94
C ASP A 43 -2.65 2.83 11.37
N ALA A 44 -3.66 3.68 11.29
CA ALA A 44 -4.97 3.39 10.72
C ALA A 44 -4.90 2.87 9.27
N PHE A 45 -3.88 3.29 8.49
CA PHE A 45 -3.61 2.77 7.15
C PHE A 45 -3.34 1.26 7.20
N TYR A 46 -2.40 0.81 8.03
CA TYR A 46 -2.06 -0.60 8.14
C TYR A 46 -3.13 -1.43 8.85
N ILE A 47 -3.89 -0.84 9.79
CA ILE A 47 -5.07 -1.48 10.39
C ILE A 47 -6.12 -1.76 9.30
N THR A 48 -6.37 -0.79 8.43
CA THR A 48 -7.32 -0.93 7.31
C THR A 48 -6.82 -1.94 6.27
N MET A 49 -5.50 -1.96 5.98
CA MET A 49 -4.87 -2.95 5.11
C MET A 49 -5.04 -4.37 5.69
N HIS A 50 -4.83 -4.54 6.98
CA HIS A 50 -5.05 -5.83 7.67
C HIS A 50 -6.51 -6.30 7.54
N LYS A 51 -7.50 -5.40 7.70
CA LYS A 51 -8.93 -5.75 7.52
C LYS A 51 -9.21 -6.26 6.10
N GLY A 52 -8.62 -5.64 5.08
CA GLY A 52 -8.73 -6.10 3.69
C GLY A 52 -8.06 -7.46 3.46
N ALA A 53 -6.86 -7.64 4.00
CA ALA A 53 -6.14 -8.91 3.96
C ALA A 53 -6.91 -10.04 4.67
N GLN A 54 -7.52 -9.74 5.84
CA GLN A 54 -8.32 -10.70 6.60
C GLN A 54 -9.59 -11.10 5.83
N ALA A 55 -10.22 -10.17 5.13
CA ALA A 55 -11.39 -10.48 4.30
C ALA A 55 -11.02 -11.48 3.17
N ALA A 56 -9.91 -11.25 2.48
CA ALA A 56 -9.41 -12.17 1.46
C ALA A 56 -9.00 -13.54 2.05
N ALA A 57 -8.30 -13.53 3.18
CA ALA A 57 -7.87 -14.75 3.86
C ALA A 57 -9.07 -15.61 4.27
N THR A 58 -10.12 -15.00 4.80
CA THR A 58 -11.38 -15.68 5.16
C THR A 58 -12.06 -16.29 3.95
N ALA A 59 -12.14 -15.53 2.84
CA ALA A 59 -12.78 -15.99 1.60
C ALA A 59 -12.02 -17.16 0.93
N LEU A 60 -10.69 -17.20 1.08
CA LEU A 60 -9.82 -18.21 0.46
C LEU A 60 -9.45 -19.37 1.40
N GLY A 61 -9.89 -19.36 2.65
CA GLY A 61 -9.56 -20.39 3.64
C GLY A 61 -8.09 -20.40 4.08
N VAL A 62 -7.41 -19.24 4.03
CA VAL A 62 -5.98 -19.06 4.35
C VAL A 62 -5.83 -18.62 5.81
N ASP A 63 -4.79 -19.08 6.50
CA ASP A 63 -4.40 -18.54 7.80
C ASP A 63 -3.60 -17.25 7.60
N LEU A 64 -4.11 -16.15 8.14
CA LEU A 64 -3.42 -14.85 8.12
C LEU A 64 -2.79 -14.57 9.49
N VAL A 65 -1.48 -14.32 9.50
CA VAL A 65 -0.73 -13.85 10.66
C VAL A 65 -0.43 -12.37 10.48
N PHE A 66 -0.88 -11.52 11.41
CA PHE A 66 -0.53 -10.10 11.44
C PHE A 66 0.46 -9.82 12.55
N GLN A 67 1.66 -9.37 12.22
CA GLN A 67 2.71 -9.07 13.19
C GLN A 67 3.60 -7.95 12.67
N GLY A 68 3.85 -6.93 13.50
CA GLY A 68 4.65 -5.76 13.11
C GLY A 68 5.37 -5.12 14.29
N ALA A 69 6.20 -4.13 13.96
CA ALA A 69 6.89 -3.29 14.94
C ALA A 69 5.99 -2.11 15.37
N PRO A 70 6.25 -1.52 16.54
CA PRO A 70 5.48 -0.36 17.03
C PRO A 70 5.91 0.96 16.38
N LYS A 71 7.04 1.00 15.66
CA LYS A 71 7.54 2.19 14.96
C LYS A 71 7.94 1.86 13.53
N PHE A 72 7.86 2.86 12.65
CA PHE A 72 8.30 2.78 11.26
C PHE A 72 9.84 2.88 11.18
N ASP A 73 10.51 1.78 11.53
CA ASP A 73 11.96 1.72 11.72
C ASP A 73 12.50 0.33 11.32
N PRO A 74 13.50 0.25 10.41
CA PRO A 74 14.08 -1.02 9.99
C PRO A 74 14.76 -1.78 11.14
N GLU A 75 15.36 -1.08 12.12
CA GLU A 75 16.00 -1.74 13.29
C GLU A 75 14.97 -2.50 14.14
N GLN A 76 13.71 -2.04 14.15
CA GLN A 76 12.62 -2.73 14.83
C GLN A 76 11.91 -3.74 13.92
N GLN A 77 11.82 -3.49 12.62
CA GLN A 77 11.13 -4.36 11.67
C GLN A 77 11.92 -5.65 11.37
N VAL A 78 13.25 -5.58 11.25
CA VAL A 78 14.10 -6.74 10.93
C VAL A 78 13.98 -7.87 11.98
N PRO A 79 14.00 -7.63 13.30
CA PRO A 79 13.73 -8.66 14.29
C PRO A 79 12.35 -9.32 14.14
N VAL A 80 11.32 -8.54 13.84
CA VAL A 80 9.96 -9.06 13.57
C VAL A 80 9.95 -9.96 12.34
N LEU A 81 10.57 -9.50 11.24
CA LEU A 81 10.70 -10.28 10.02
C LEU A 81 11.41 -11.61 10.27
N ASN A 82 12.53 -11.61 11.00
CA ASN A 82 13.28 -12.81 11.33
C ASN A 82 12.46 -13.78 12.18
N ALA A 83 11.67 -13.28 13.14
CA ALA A 83 10.76 -14.10 13.94
C ALA A 83 9.64 -14.73 13.09
N VAL A 84 9.12 -14.01 12.09
CA VAL A 84 8.14 -14.52 11.14
C VAL A 84 8.76 -15.60 10.23
N ILE A 85 9.95 -15.34 9.68
CA ILE A 85 10.70 -16.32 8.86
C ILE A 85 10.92 -17.62 9.63
N GLY A 86 11.26 -17.53 10.92
CA GLY A 86 11.44 -18.70 11.80
C GLY A 86 10.20 -19.59 11.95
N ARG A 87 9.00 -19.05 11.72
CA ARG A 87 7.72 -19.79 11.71
C ARG A 87 7.40 -20.44 10.36
N LYS A 88 8.19 -20.16 9.33
CA LYS A 88 8.09 -20.72 7.99
C LYS A 88 6.68 -20.58 7.38
N PRO A 89 6.11 -19.36 7.27
CA PRO A 89 4.87 -19.18 6.52
C PRO A 89 5.10 -19.52 5.03
N ASP A 90 4.03 -19.82 4.29
CA ASP A 90 4.13 -20.06 2.85
C ASP A 90 4.40 -18.77 2.08
N ALA A 91 3.91 -17.62 2.57
CA ALA A 91 4.19 -16.31 2.00
C ALA A 91 4.31 -15.22 3.07
N ILE A 92 5.05 -14.17 2.74
CA ILE A 92 5.17 -12.93 3.50
C ILE A 92 4.69 -11.78 2.62
N LEU A 93 3.70 -11.04 3.11
CA LEU A 93 3.33 -9.71 2.65
C LEU A 93 4.00 -8.72 3.58
N ILE A 94 4.84 -7.81 3.07
CA ILE A 94 5.56 -6.86 3.92
C ILE A 94 5.52 -5.45 3.35
N ALA A 95 5.35 -4.47 4.24
CA ALA A 95 5.59 -3.07 3.96
C ALA A 95 7.00 -2.70 4.49
N PRO A 96 8.06 -2.75 3.65
CA PRO A 96 9.42 -2.46 4.10
C PRO A 96 9.58 -1.02 4.61
N THR A 97 10.15 -0.85 5.79
CA THR A 97 10.38 0.47 6.39
C THR A 97 11.63 1.19 5.86
N ASP A 98 12.45 0.50 5.07
CA ASP A 98 13.59 1.05 4.34
C ASP A 98 13.84 0.22 3.07
N LYS A 99 13.94 0.90 1.91
CA LYS A 99 14.07 0.23 0.61
C LYS A 99 15.42 -0.47 0.38
N THR A 100 16.42 -0.20 1.21
CA THR A 100 17.78 -0.73 1.10
C THR A 100 18.06 -1.77 2.19
N GLN A 101 17.80 -1.44 3.45
CA GLN A 101 18.14 -2.27 4.60
C GLN A 101 17.34 -3.57 4.65
N LEU A 102 16.11 -3.59 4.10
CA LEU A 102 15.25 -4.77 4.08
C LEU A 102 15.58 -5.75 2.93
N VAL A 103 16.43 -5.38 1.97
CA VAL A 103 16.78 -6.26 0.82
C VAL A 103 17.36 -7.58 1.29
N SER A 104 18.44 -7.55 2.08
CA SER A 104 19.15 -8.75 2.53
C SER A 104 18.28 -9.68 3.40
N PRO A 105 17.57 -9.21 4.43
CA PRO A 105 16.66 -10.04 5.22
C PRO A 105 15.57 -10.71 4.38
N LEU A 106 14.96 -9.98 3.44
CA LEU A 106 13.91 -10.51 2.56
C LEU A 106 14.46 -11.49 1.52
N LYS A 107 15.67 -11.27 1.02
CA LYS A 107 16.36 -12.22 0.14
C LYS A 107 16.61 -13.56 0.85
N ASN A 108 16.95 -13.52 2.14
CA ASN A 108 17.09 -14.73 2.95
C ASN A 108 15.75 -15.46 3.13
N ALA A 109 14.63 -14.73 3.31
CA ALA A 109 13.30 -15.32 3.36
C ALA A 109 12.98 -16.06 2.04
N ALA A 110 13.17 -15.39 0.89
CA ALA A 110 12.95 -15.98 -0.43
C ALA A 110 13.83 -17.22 -0.68
N ALA A 111 15.10 -17.16 -0.31
CA ALA A 111 16.03 -18.29 -0.40
C ALA A 111 15.63 -19.49 0.48
N SER A 112 14.85 -19.24 1.52
CA SER A 112 14.26 -20.28 2.40
C SER A 112 12.96 -20.88 1.85
N GLY A 113 12.54 -20.50 0.62
CA GLY A 113 11.33 -21.00 -0.04
C GLY A 113 10.05 -20.26 0.36
N ILE A 114 10.16 -19.12 1.04
CA ILE A 114 9.01 -18.28 1.40
C ILE A 114 8.72 -17.31 0.24
N SER A 115 7.48 -17.29 -0.24
CA SER A 115 7.05 -16.32 -1.26
C SER A 115 7.03 -14.91 -0.67
N VAL A 116 7.74 -13.95 -1.31
CA VAL A 116 7.83 -12.57 -0.83
C VAL A 116 7.05 -11.64 -1.77
N ILE A 117 6.15 -10.86 -1.19
CA ILE A 117 5.38 -9.82 -1.88
C ILE A 117 5.52 -8.54 -1.05
N THR A 118 5.85 -7.43 -1.70
CA THR A 118 5.84 -6.14 -1.02
C THR A 118 4.49 -5.46 -1.18
N VAL A 119 4.00 -4.86 -0.10
CA VAL A 119 2.74 -4.12 -0.06
C VAL A 119 3.03 -2.70 0.43
N ASP A 120 2.31 -1.70 -0.09
CA ASP A 120 2.49 -0.27 0.22
C ASP A 120 3.88 0.27 -0.17
N THR A 121 4.93 -0.13 0.53
CA THR A 121 6.34 0.23 0.27
C THR A 121 7.07 -0.89 -0.47
N PHE A 122 8.18 -0.56 -1.12
CA PHE A 122 9.00 -1.52 -1.88
C PHE A 122 10.46 -1.54 -1.41
N ILE A 123 11.20 -2.55 -1.84
CA ILE A 123 12.68 -2.61 -1.74
C ILE A 123 13.33 -2.34 -3.10
N GLY A 124 14.58 -1.85 -3.08
CA GLY A 124 15.30 -1.51 -4.30
C GLY A 124 14.63 -0.38 -5.08
N ASN A 125 14.25 -0.65 -6.31
CA ASN A 125 13.55 0.29 -7.19
C ASN A 125 12.04 0.00 -7.38
N GLY A 126 11.53 -1.05 -6.72
CA GLY A 126 10.11 -1.46 -6.82
C GLY A 126 9.73 -2.17 -8.13
N HIS A 127 10.69 -2.46 -9.01
CA HIS A 127 10.49 -3.25 -10.21
C HIS A 127 11.03 -4.65 -10.00
N TYR A 128 10.15 -5.64 -10.03
CA TYR A 128 10.46 -7.03 -9.71
C TYR A 128 10.30 -7.95 -10.91
N GLN A 129 10.92 -9.14 -10.86
CA GLN A 129 10.83 -10.17 -11.89
C GLN A 129 11.35 -9.70 -13.26
N THR A 130 12.31 -8.76 -13.26
CA THR A 130 12.93 -8.18 -14.47
C THR A 130 14.18 -8.95 -14.91
N GLY A 131 14.69 -9.84 -14.06
CA GLY A 131 15.94 -10.58 -14.24
C GLY A 131 17.19 -9.76 -13.89
N THR A 132 17.04 -8.58 -13.27
CA THR A 132 18.16 -7.69 -12.94
C THR A 132 18.06 -7.09 -11.55
N GLY A 133 19.21 -6.98 -10.88
CA GLY A 133 19.33 -6.33 -9.58
C GLY A 133 19.12 -7.23 -8.36
N ASP A 134 19.68 -6.81 -7.22
CA ASP A 134 19.66 -7.59 -5.99
C ASP A 134 18.28 -7.68 -5.31
N ALA A 135 17.38 -6.75 -5.62
CA ALA A 135 16.03 -6.67 -5.07
C ALA A 135 14.95 -7.17 -6.04
N ASP A 136 15.30 -7.96 -7.07
CA ASP A 136 14.39 -8.42 -8.13
C ASP A 136 13.54 -9.65 -7.72
N PHE A 137 13.83 -10.27 -6.60
CA PHE A 137 13.24 -11.54 -6.15
C PHE A 137 11.79 -11.48 -5.63
N PRO A 138 11.23 -10.37 -5.13
CA PRO A 138 9.81 -10.35 -4.75
C PRO A 138 8.92 -10.67 -5.95
N LEU A 139 7.80 -11.35 -5.70
CA LEU A 139 6.87 -11.77 -6.75
C LEU A 139 6.05 -10.61 -7.31
N SER A 140 5.69 -9.68 -6.44
CA SER A 140 4.82 -8.56 -6.79
C SER A 140 5.04 -7.39 -5.83
N TYR A 141 4.78 -6.19 -6.31
CA TYR A 141 4.59 -4.98 -5.54
C TYR A 141 3.15 -4.51 -5.67
N ILE A 142 2.45 -4.33 -4.55
CA ILE A 142 1.03 -3.96 -4.51
C ILE A 142 0.88 -2.67 -3.71
N ALA A 143 0.56 -1.57 -4.39
CA ALA A 143 0.48 -0.25 -3.78
C ALA A 143 -0.27 0.76 -4.63
N SER A 144 -0.47 1.95 -4.09
CA SER A 144 -0.90 3.12 -4.85
C SER A 144 0.25 3.65 -5.72
N ASP A 145 -0.06 4.28 -6.85
CA ASP A 145 0.93 5.03 -7.66
C ASP A 145 1.32 6.32 -6.93
N ASN A 146 2.38 6.26 -6.14
CA ASN A 146 2.79 7.35 -5.26
C ASN A 146 3.31 8.59 -6.01
N ILE A 147 3.88 8.42 -7.22
CA ILE A 147 4.22 9.57 -8.10
C ILE A 147 2.93 10.30 -8.49
N LEU A 148 1.93 9.58 -8.98
CA LEU A 148 0.63 10.15 -9.34
C LEU A 148 -0.05 10.78 -8.11
N GLY A 149 0.01 10.13 -6.94
CA GLY A 149 -0.53 10.65 -5.69
C GLY A 149 0.08 11.99 -5.31
N GLY A 150 1.40 12.14 -5.41
CA GLY A 150 2.11 13.39 -5.23
C GLY A 150 1.70 14.48 -6.24
N GLN A 151 1.51 14.11 -7.51
CA GLN A 151 1.01 15.03 -8.54
C GLN A 151 -0.44 15.49 -8.25
N ILE A 152 -1.31 14.59 -7.78
CA ILE A 152 -2.66 14.94 -7.37
C ILE A 152 -2.63 15.94 -6.21
N ALA A 153 -1.79 15.69 -5.19
CA ALA A 153 -1.61 16.59 -4.05
C ALA A 153 -1.12 17.99 -4.50
N ALA A 154 -0.15 18.04 -5.42
CA ALA A 154 0.37 19.28 -5.96
C ALA A 154 -0.71 20.11 -6.67
N ARG A 155 -1.49 19.49 -7.58
CA ARG A 155 -2.61 20.16 -8.27
C ARG A 155 -3.66 20.67 -7.29
N ALA A 156 -3.99 19.86 -6.30
CA ALA A 156 -4.96 20.20 -5.28
C ALA A 156 -4.49 21.41 -4.45
N LEU A 157 -3.23 21.39 -4.00
CA LEU A 157 -2.63 22.50 -3.25
C LEU A 157 -2.51 23.76 -4.10
N ALA A 158 -2.00 23.66 -5.32
CA ALA A 158 -1.88 24.80 -6.25
C ALA A 158 -3.23 25.52 -6.44
N LYS A 159 -4.28 24.74 -6.72
CA LYS A 159 -5.64 25.28 -6.84
C LYS A 159 -6.12 25.95 -5.55
N ALA A 160 -5.88 25.32 -4.40
CA ALA A 160 -6.33 25.84 -3.11
C ALA A 160 -5.67 27.17 -2.72
N ILE A 161 -4.42 27.42 -3.16
CA ILE A 161 -3.67 28.65 -2.88
C ILE A 161 -3.75 29.69 -4.02
N GLY A 162 -4.55 29.44 -5.07
CA GLY A 162 -4.68 30.34 -6.22
C GLY A 162 -3.41 30.42 -7.06
N GLU A 163 -2.69 29.33 -7.20
CA GLU A 163 -1.50 29.10 -8.03
C GLU A 163 -0.35 30.08 -7.75
N LYS A 164 -0.22 30.59 -6.54
CA LYS A 164 0.86 31.51 -6.13
C LYS A 164 1.23 31.39 -4.67
N GLY A 165 2.49 31.68 -4.33
CA GLY A 165 2.99 31.70 -2.96
C GLY A 165 4.05 30.63 -2.70
N LYS A 166 4.45 30.49 -1.44
CA LYS A 166 5.42 29.48 -1.02
C LYS A 166 4.72 28.25 -0.46
N VAL A 167 5.26 27.08 -0.78
CA VAL A 167 4.78 25.80 -0.25
C VAL A 167 5.97 24.93 0.16
N TYR A 168 5.76 23.94 1.04
CA TYR A 168 6.78 22.94 1.31
C TYR A 168 6.14 21.55 1.50
N VAL A 169 6.98 20.51 1.44
CA VAL A 169 6.62 19.14 1.74
C VAL A 169 7.09 18.79 3.15
N SER A 170 6.18 18.34 4.01
CA SER A 170 6.50 17.66 5.26
C SER A 170 6.56 16.17 4.96
N ASN A 171 7.74 15.56 5.11
CA ASN A 171 8.04 14.17 4.73
C ASN A 171 8.58 13.39 5.94
N VAL A 172 8.58 12.07 5.85
CA VAL A 172 9.04 11.16 6.92
C VAL A 172 10.56 11.23 7.06
N LYS A 173 11.28 10.58 6.16
CA LYS A 173 12.74 10.55 6.05
C LYS A 173 13.13 10.00 4.68
N PRO A 174 14.36 10.22 4.20
CA PRO A 174 14.85 9.61 2.97
C PRO A 174 14.82 8.07 3.01
N ASN A 175 14.67 7.42 1.86
CA ASN A 175 14.59 5.96 1.67
C ASN A 175 13.29 5.30 2.13
N VAL A 176 12.27 6.06 2.46
CA VAL A 176 10.89 5.58 2.55
C VAL A 176 10.28 5.70 1.15
N SER A 177 10.16 4.57 0.46
CA SER A 177 9.89 4.52 -0.97
C SER A 177 8.63 5.28 -1.40
N THR A 178 7.55 5.17 -0.63
CA THR A 178 6.27 5.82 -0.93
C THR A 178 6.35 7.33 -0.78
N THR A 179 6.90 7.81 0.32
CA THR A 179 6.96 9.26 0.59
C THR A 179 8.02 9.96 -0.24
N ASP A 180 9.12 9.27 -0.60
CA ASP A 180 10.09 9.76 -1.60
C ASP A 180 9.39 9.98 -2.95
N GLN A 181 8.56 9.02 -3.41
CA GLN A 181 7.81 9.13 -4.67
C GLN A 181 6.72 10.21 -4.61
N ARG A 182 6.01 10.35 -3.49
CA ARG A 182 5.02 11.43 -3.30
C ARG A 182 5.67 12.80 -3.39
N GLU A 183 6.82 12.98 -2.76
CA GLU A 183 7.62 14.21 -2.85
C GLU A 183 8.10 14.47 -4.28
N GLU A 184 8.62 13.45 -4.97
CA GLU A 184 9.04 13.55 -6.36
C GLU A 184 7.89 13.98 -7.26
N GLY A 185 6.75 13.28 -7.19
CA GLY A 185 5.54 13.59 -7.94
C GLY A 185 5.03 15.00 -7.67
N PHE A 186 5.02 15.42 -6.40
CA PHE A 186 4.64 16.77 -6.00
C PHE A 186 5.56 17.84 -6.63
N LYS A 187 6.87 17.68 -6.49
CA LYS A 187 7.85 18.61 -7.05
C LYS A 187 7.81 18.66 -8.58
N LEU A 188 7.61 17.51 -9.23
CA LEU A 188 7.48 17.41 -10.67
C LEU A 188 6.27 18.21 -11.17
N GLU A 189 5.12 18.04 -10.54
CA GLU A 189 3.88 18.71 -10.94
C GLU A 189 3.92 20.22 -10.63
N MET A 190 4.53 20.61 -9.49
CA MET A 190 4.65 22.02 -9.10
C MET A 190 5.46 22.87 -10.11
N LYS A 191 6.34 22.28 -10.93
CA LYS A 191 7.04 22.98 -12.02
C LYS A 191 6.09 23.60 -13.05
N LYS A 192 4.84 23.14 -13.12
CA LYS A 192 3.81 23.69 -14.01
C LYS A 192 3.20 25.00 -13.50
N PHE A 193 3.48 25.38 -12.24
CA PHE A 193 2.93 26.55 -11.57
C PHE A 193 4.05 27.56 -11.28
N PRO A 194 4.41 28.44 -12.23
CA PRO A 194 5.61 29.27 -12.15
C PRO A 194 5.60 30.31 -11.01
N ASN A 195 4.41 30.65 -10.48
CA ASN A 195 4.28 31.58 -9.36
C ASN A 195 4.27 30.90 -7.98
N ILE A 196 4.50 29.56 -7.94
CA ILE A 196 4.65 28.81 -6.70
C ILE A 196 6.13 28.51 -6.48
N THR A 197 6.64 28.88 -5.31
CA THR A 197 7.98 28.51 -4.86
C THR A 197 7.89 27.32 -3.93
N VAL A 198 8.51 26.19 -4.30
CA VAL A 198 8.63 25.03 -3.43
C VAL A 198 9.87 25.18 -2.56
N LEU A 199 9.68 25.30 -1.26
CA LEU A 199 10.75 25.37 -0.26
C LEU A 199 11.38 23.99 -0.01
N GLU A 200 12.47 23.95 0.77
CA GLU A 200 13.11 22.69 1.17
C GLU A 200 12.15 21.79 1.97
N THR A 201 12.20 20.51 1.65
CA THR A 201 11.46 19.47 2.35
C THR A 201 11.88 19.38 3.82
N GLN A 202 10.92 19.23 4.72
CA GLN A 202 11.17 19.02 6.15
C GLN A 202 10.95 17.54 6.50
N PHE A 203 11.95 16.90 7.11
CA PHE A 203 11.91 15.49 7.48
C PHE A 203 11.63 15.34 8.99
N ASN A 204 10.50 14.71 9.32
CA ASN A 204 9.96 14.65 10.67
C ASN A 204 10.14 13.31 11.40
N ASP A 205 10.78 12.30 10.76
CA ASP A 205 10.99 10.95 11.31
C ASP A 205 9.69 10.25 11.73
N ASP A 206 8.60 10.52 11.02
CA ASP A 206 7.25 9.99 11.30
C ASP A 206 6.68 10.44 12.66
N ASP A 207 7.10 11.62 13.14
CA ASP A 207 6.66 12.23 14.39
C ASP A 207 5.85 13.51 14.13
N ALA A 208 4.55 13.46 14.49
CA ALA A 208 3.64 14.59 14.30
C ALA A 208 4.02 15.83 15.13
N ASN A 209 4.62 15.66 16.31
CA ASN A 209 5.07 16.80 17.13
C ASN A 209 6.26 17.49 16.48
N LYS A 210 7.21 16.70 15.94
CA LYS A 210 8.33 17.24 15.18
C LYS A 210 7.85 17.96 13.92
N ALA A 211 6.89 17.39 13.18
CA ALA A 211 6.29 18.04 12.02
C ALA A 211 5.61 19.38 12.38
N ALA A 212 4.89 19.45 13.51
CA ALA A 212 4.28 20.68 14.00
C ALA A 212 5.33 21.77 14.33
N ALA A 213 6.42 21.39 15.05
CA ALA A 213 7.51 22.31 15.36
C ALA A 213 8.22 22.80 14.08
N GLN A 214 8.41 21.94 13.10
CA GLN A 214 8.99 22.29 11.79
C GLN A 214 8.08 23.26 11.03
N PHE A 215 6.75 23.04 11.03
CA PHE A 215 5.80 23.99 10.46
C PHE A 215 5.97 25.38 11.07
N GLN A 216 5.98 25.48 12.40
CA GLN A 216 6.15 26.75 13.11
C GLN A 216 7.44 27.47 12.70
N ALA A 217 8.56 26.72 12.60
CA ALA A 217 9.85 27.25 12.20
C ALA A 217 9.86 27.72 10.74
N VAL A 218 9.22 26.98 9.82
CA VAL A 218 9.10 27.39 8.41
C VAL A 218 8.21 28.63 8.28
N TYR A 219 7.06 28.65 8.96
CA TYR A 219 6.11 29.77 8.93
C TYR A 219 6.70 31.06 9.50
N ALA A 220 7.46 30.96 10.60
CA ALA A 220 8.14 32.13 11.20
C ALA A 220 9.16 32.77 10.25
N ARG A 221 9.82 31.99 9.40
CA ARG A 221 10.81 32.46 8.41
C ARG A 221 10.17 32.87 7.08
N ASN A 222 8.93 32.47 6.80
CA ASN A 222 8.23 32.70 5.54
C ASN A 222 6.78 33.15 5.84
N SER A 223 6.61 34.45 6.12
CA SER A 223 5.29 35.02 6.42
C SER A 223 4.29 34.94 5.24
N ASP A 224 4.79 34.66 4.04
CA ASP A 224 4.08 34.43 2.80
C ASP A 224 3.90 32.92 2.47
N LEU A 225 4.14 32.03 3.42
CA LEU A 225 3.84 30.60 3.27
C LEU A 225 2.34 30.43 2.98
N ALA A 226 2.02 29.83 1.84
CA ALA A 226 0.65 29.64 1.38
C ALA A 226 0.13 28.21 1.60
N GLY A 227 1.02 27.22 1.67
CA GLY A 227 0.57 25.86 1.83
C GLY A 227 1.64 24.85 2.25
N VAL A 228 1.16 23.70 2.71
CA VAL A 228 1.98 22.55 3.08
C VAL A 228 1.34 21.26 2.56
N PHE A 229 2.17 20.37 2.04
CA PHE A 229 1.79 19.00 1.71
C PHE A 229 2.39 18.06 2.76
N GLY A 230 1.55 17.40 3.56
CA GLY A 230 1.94 16.31 4.45
C GLY A 230 1.95 14.99 3.69
N ALA A 231 3.14 14.42 3.45
CA ALA A 231 3.33 13.29 2.56
C ALA A 231 2.82 11.95 3.13
N ASN A 232 2.44 11.93 4.43
CA ASN A 232 1.75 10.82 5.10
C ASN A 232 0.91 11.33 6.27
N LEU A 233 0.23 10.41 6.97
CA LEU A 233 -0.65 10.70 8.12
C LEU A 233 0.01 11.61 9.17
N PHE A 234 1.18 11.22 9.68
CA PHE A 234 1.81 11.95 10.81
C PHE A 234 2.37 13.29 10.36
N SER A 235 2.92 13.37 9.14
CA SER A 235 3.34 14.63 8.54
C SER A 235 2.18 15.61 8.37
N ALA A 236 1.02 15.14 7.91
CA ALA A 236 -0.18 15.94 7.70
C ALA A 236 -0.80 16.40 9.02
N SER A 237 -0.97 15.48 9.98
CA SER A 237 -1.52 15.78 11.30
C SER A 237 -0.63 16.79 12.05
N GLY A 238 0.69 16.63 11.94
CA GLY A 238 1.64 17.56 12.53
C GLY A 238 1.58 18.94 11.89
N ALA A 239 1.54 19.00 10.54
CA ALA A 239 1.37 20.28 9.83
C ALA A 239 0.07 20.99 10.22
N ALA A 240 -1.06 20.29 10.30
CA ALA A 240 -2.33 20.84 10.74
C ALA A 240 -2.28 21.37 12.18
N ASN A 241 -1.59 20.63 13.08
CA ASN A 241 -1.34 21.09 14.44
C ASN A 241 -0.50 22.38 14.46
N GLY A 242 0.57 22.43 13.66
CA GLY A 242 1.41 23.61 13.51
C GLY A 242 0.65 24.82 12.99
N VAL A 243 -0.21 24.63 11.97
CA VAL A 243 -1.11 25.67 11.44
C VAL A 243 -2.01 26.23 12.54
N ARG A 244 -2.64 25.35 13.33
CA ARG A 244 -3.51 25.74 14.44
C ARG A 244 -2.76 26.49 15.53
N GLN A 245 -1.61 25.98 15.95
CA GLN A 245 -0.77 26.60 16.99
C GLN A 245 -0.20 27.97 16.58
N SER A 246 -0.02 28.18 15.27
CA SER A 246 0.44 29.44 14.70
C SER A 246 -0.66 30.42 14.32
N ASN A 247 -1.93 30.11 14.60
CA ASN A 247 -3.10 30.89 14.17
C ASN A 247 -3.10 31.18 12.65
N ALA A 248 -2.66 30.19 11.86
CA ALA A 248 -2.51 30.29 10.40
C ALA A 248 -3.66 29.64 9.62
N GLN A 249 -4.75 29.21 10.31
CA GLN A 249 -5.92 28.61 9.68
C GLN A 249 -6.52 29.57 8.66
N GLY A 250 -6.89 29.04 7.51
CA GLY A 250 -7.41 29.80 6.37
C GLY A 250 -6.34 30.58 5.57
N LYS A 251 -5.19 30.88 6.18
CA LYS A 251 -4.05 31.53 5.50
C LYS A 251 -3.14 30.53 4.82
N VAL A 252 -2.79 29.44 5.53
CA VAL A 252 -1.96 28.35 5.02
C VAL A 252 -2.84 27.14 4.76
N LYS A 253 -2.83 26.66 3.52
CA LYS A 253 -3.58 25.47 3.08
C LYS A 253 -2.83 24.20 3.41
N VAL A 254 -3.54 23.18 3.89
CA VAL A 254 -2.99 21.88 4.22
C VAL A 254 -3.59 20.82 3.30
N VAL A 255 -2.71 20.14 2.52
CA VAL A 255 -3.07 18.92 1.81
C VAL A 255 -2.44 17.75 2.55
N ALA A 256 -3.27 16.82 2.98
CA ALA A 256 -2.87 15.60 3.65
C ALA A 256 -2.76 14.45 2.64
N PHE A 257 -1.82 13.55 2.85
CA PHE A 257 -1.91 12.19 2.36
C PHE A 257 -2.46 11.31 3.49
N ASP A 258 -3.27 10.30 3.10
CA ASP A 258 -4.04 9.44 3.99
C ASP A 258 -5.32 10.09 4.58
N ALA A 259 -6.30 9.24 4.93
CA ALA A 259 -7.60 9.70 5.39
C ALA A 259 -8.17 8.87 6.56
N PRO A 260 -7.47 8.80 7.72
CA PRO A 260 -8.07 8.25 8.93
C PRO A 260 -9.16 9.18 9.47
N GLN A 261 -9.94 8.71 10.44
CA GLN A 261 -11.02 9.48 11.06
C GLN A 261 -10.56 10.84 11.62
N SER A 262 -9.31 10.91 12.13
CA SER A 262 -8.72 12.15 12.64
C SER A 262 -8.52 13.20 11.53
N ILE A 263 -8.02 12.82 10.36
CA ILE A 263 -7.89 13.72 9.21
C ILE A 263 -9.27 14.17 8.71
N VAL A 264 -10.25 13.27 8.67
CA VAL A 264 -11.63 13.59 8.32
C VAL A 264 -12.23 14.63 9.30
N ALA A 265 -11.99 14.47 10.59
CA ALA A 265 -12.41 15.44 11.59
C ALA A 265 -11.74 16.81 11.37
N ASP A 266 -10.45 16.83 11.04
CA ASP A 266 -9.72 18.05 10.72
C ASP A 266 -10.20 18.73 9.43
N ILE A 267 -10.62 17.97 8.41
CA ILE A 267 -11.27 18.53 7.19
C ILE A 267 -12.59 19.22 7.59
N LYS A 268 -13.43 18.56 8.38
CA LYS A 268 -14.72 19.14 8.83
C LYS A 268 -14.52 20.39 9.68
N ALA A 269 -13.48 20.40 10.52
CA ALA A 269 -13.10 21.54 11.34
C ALA A 269 -12.39 22.67 10.57
N GLY A 270 -11.93 22.42 9.33
CA GLY A 270 -11.19 23.39 8.50
C GLY A 270 -9.73 23.55 8.87
N ASN A 271 -9.13 22.58 9.57
CA ASN A 271 -7.70 22.52 9.87
C ASN A 271 -6.89 21.89 8.73
N ILE A 272 -7.53 21.03 7.95
CA ILE A 272 -7.02 20.42 6.71
C ILE A 272 -8.00 20.76 5.59
N ASP A 273 -7.47 21.13 4.43
CA ASP A 273 -8.31 21.53 3.29
C ASP A 273 -8.68 20.32 2.42
N ILE A 274 -7.71 19.43 2.18
CA ILE A 274 -7.87 18.30 1.26
C ILE A 274 -7.09 17.11 1.80
N ALA A 275 -7.63 15.89 1.65
CA ALA A 275 -6.90 14.63 1.85
C ALA A 275 -6.89 13.79 0.58
N ILE A 276 -5.76 13.14 0.32
CA ILE A 276 -5.59 12.15 -0.74
C ILE A 276 -5.63 10.78 -0.06
N ALA A 277 -6.80 10.15 -0.05
CA ALA A 277 -6.98 8.83 0.53
C ALA A 277 -6.47 7.76 -0.42
N GLN A 278 -5.60 6.89 0.07
CA GLN A 278 -5.26 5.63 -0.59
C GLN A 278 -6.38 4.60 -0.37
N HIS A 279 -6.23 3.41 -0.95
CA HIS A 279 -7.15 2.29 -0.75
C HIS A 279 -6.45 1.11 -0.04
N PRO A 280 -6.05 1.24 1.24
CA PRO A 280 -5.26 0.23 1.93
C PRO A 280 -5.97 -1.12 2.08
N ALA A 281 -7.29 -1.15 2.21
CA ALA A 281 -8.04 -2.41 2.23
C ALA A 281 -7.85 -3.20 0.92
N GLU A 282 -7.82 -2.51 -0.24
CA GLU A 282 -7.55 -3.14 -1.53
C GLU A 282 -6.11 -3.69 -1.59
N ILE A 283 -5.12 -2.93 -1.07
CA ILE A 283 -3.72 -3.37 -1.02
C ILE A 283 -3.61 -4.69 -0.23
N GLY A 284 -4.20 -4.75 0.95
CA GLY A 284 -4.20 -5.95 1.78
C GLY A 284 -4.94 -7.13 1.14
N PHE A 285 -6.12 -6.86 0.55
CA PHE A 285 -6.91 -7.86 -0.15
C PHE A 285 -6.14 -8.46 -1.32
N TYR A 286 -5.62 -7.62 -2.22
CA TYR A 286 -4.85 -8.08 -3.37
C TYR A 286 -3.55 -8.77 -2.95
N GLY A 287 -2.93 -8.35 -1.84
CA GLY A 287 -1.76 -9.03 -1.29
C GLY A 287 -2.01 -10.50 -1.01
N VAL A 288 -3.08 -10.81 -0.27
CA VAL A 288 -3.46 -12.20 0.04
C VAL A 288 -3.89 -12.97 -1.20
N VAL A 289 -4.69 -12.36 -2.09
CA VAL A 289 -5.12 -13.00 -3.36
C VAL A 289 -3.92 -13.35 -4.23
N THR A 290 -2.95 -12.44 -4.35
CA THR A 290 -1.73 -12.65 -5.15
C THR A 290 -0.85 -13.76 -4.55
N ALA A 291 -0.67 -13.76 -3.23
CA ALA A 291 0.06 -14.83 -2.56
C ALA A 291 -0.61 -16.19 -2.77
N TYR A 292 -1.92 -16.27 -2.57
CA TYR A 292 -2.69 -17.50 -2.77
C TYR A 292 -2.63 -17.99 -4.22
N ALA A 293 -2.79 -17.09 -5.20
CA ALA A 293 -2.69 -17.43 -6.62
C ALA A 293 -1.32 -18.05 -6.95
N HIS A 294 -0.22 -17.45 -6.48
CA HIS A 294 1.13 -18.00 -6.66
C HIS A 294 1.28 -19.38 -5.99
N LEU A 295 0.84 -19.51 -4.73
CA LEU A 295 0.95 -20.76 -3.95
C LEU A 295 0.14 -21.91 -4.56
N THR A 296 -0.90 -21.59 -5.35
CA THR A 296 -1.72 -22.57 -6.09
C THR A 296 -1.25 -22.75 -7.54
N GLY A 297 -0.07 -22.21 -7.91
CA GLY A 297 0.55 -22.44 -9.22
C GLY A 297 0.12 -21.48 -10.33
N GLN A 298 -0.55 -20.37 -9.99
CA GLN A 298 -0.94 -19.35 -10.96
C GLN A 298 0.17 -18.33 -11.17
N SER A 299 0.26 -17.77 -12.36
CA SER A 299 1.12 -16.62 -12.64
C SER A 299 0.54 -15.36 -12.00
N VAL A 300 1.39 -14.51 -11.45
CA VAL A 300 0.99 -13.25 -10.82
C VAL A 300 1.68 -12.05 -11.47
N PRO A 301 1.00 -10.89 -11.58
CA PRO A 301 1.63 -9.69 -12.13
C PRO A 301 2.69 -9.14 -11.15
N PRO A 302 3.81 -8.61 -11.65
CA PRO A 302 4.87 -8.05 -10.79
C PRO A 302 4.49 -6.72 -10.13
N LEU A 303 3.43 -6.06 -10.61
CA LEU A 303 2.91 -4.79 -10.08
C LEU A 303 1.39 -4.77 -10.12
N ILE A 304 0.78 -4.41 -9.00
CA ILE A 304 -0.67 -4.15 -8.90
C ILE A 304 -0.87 -2.77 -8.28
N GLY A 305 -1.46 -1.86 -9.08
CA GLY A 305 -1.78 -0.51 -8.64
C GLY A 305 -3.17 -0.43 -8.01
N THR A 306 -3.30 0.32 -6.91
CA THR A 306 -4.58 0.71 -6.31
C THR A 306 -4.86 2.20 -6.52
N GLY A 307 -6.12 2.61 -6.37
CA GLY A 307 -6.56 3.97 -6.67
C GLY A 307 -6.36 4.98 -5.54
N PHE A 308 -6.89 6.19 -5.80
CA PHE A 308 -6.99 7.28 -4.84
C PHE A 308 -8.39 7.86 -4.80
N THR A 309 -8.78 8.37 -3.64
CA THR A 309 -9.97 9.20 -3.47
C THR A 309 -9.56 10.54 -2.88
N VAL A 310 -9.89 11.63 -3.58
CA VAL A 310 -9.67 13.00 -3.08
C VAL A 310 -10.86 13.39 -2.20
N ILE A 311 -10.57 13.75 -0.97
CA ILE A 311 -11.56 14.09 0.06
C ILE A 311 -11.38 15.56 0.46
N ASP A 312 -12.46 16.32 0.42
CA ASP A 312 -12.51 17.69 0.92
C ASP A 312 -13.85 17.95 1.65
N LYS A 313 -14.05 19.18 2.10
CA LYS A 313 -15.24 19.55 2.84
C LYS A 313 -16.56 19.38 2.04
N THR A 314 -16.48 19.34 0.70
CA THR A 314 -17.67 19.24 -0.17
C THR A 314 -18.17 17.82 -0.35
N ASN A 315 -17.27 16.81 -0.19
CA ASN A 315 -17.58 15.40 -0.44
C ASN A 315 -17.33 14.45 0.74
N VAL A 316 -16.80 14.95 1.85
CA VAL A 316 -16.41 14.14 3.03
C VAL A 316 -17.59 13.36 3.65
N ASP A 317 -18.82 13.75 3.39
CA ASP A 317 -20.02 13.07 3.87
C ASP A 317 -20.69 12.18 2.81
N ASP A 318 -20.19 12.17 1.56
CA ASP A 318 -20.69 11.28 0.50
C ASP A 318 -20.45 9.81 0.87
N PRO A 319 -21.47 8.94 0.85
CA PRO A 319 -21.34 7.50 1.11
C PRO A 319 -20.30 6.80 0.22
N ASN A 320 -20.14 7.24 -1.04
CA ASN A 320 -19.13 6.69 -1.96
C ASN A 320 -17.70 7.06 -1.59
N VAL A 321 -17.51 8.15 -0.87
CA VAL A 321 -16.22 8.62 -0.35
C VAL A 321 -15.92 7.98 1.00
N LYS A 322 -16.92 7.87 1.88
CA LYS A 322 -16.79 7.31 3.24
C LYS A 322 -16.19 5.90 3.29
N LYS A 323 -16.42 5.08 2.26
CA LYS A 323 -15.84 3.72 2.19
C LYS A 323 -14.32 3.67 2.08
N PHE A 324 -13.69 4.81 1.74
CA PHE A 324 -12.23 4.95 1.65
C PHE A 324 -11.62 5.65 2.87
N ILE A 325 -12.42 6.01 3.85
CA ILE A 325 -11.92 6.50 5.14
C ILE A 325 -11.40 5.31 5.93
N TYR A 326 -10.20 5.47 6.50
CA TYR A 326 -9.53 4.38 7.20
C TYR A 326 -10.21 4.03 8.52
N SER A 327 -10.15 2.76 8.85
CA SER A 327 -10.64 2.26 10.13
C SER A 327 -9.58 2.46 11.22
N ASP A 328 -10.02 2.81 12.39
CA ASP A 328 -9.22 2.81 13.61
C ASP A 328 -9.16 1.39 14.19
#